data_72db0cd672e5d70564377cb9deec8ee8
#
_entry.id   72db0cd672e5d70564377cb9deec8ee8
#
_cell.length_a   1.000
_cell.length_b   1.000
_cell.length_c   1.000
_cell.angle_alpha   90.00
_cell.angle_beta   90.00
_cell.angle_gamma   90.00
#
_symmetry.space_group_name_H-M   'P 1'
#
loop_
_entity.id
_entity.type
_entity.pdbx_description
1 polymer ?
#
loop_
_entity_poly.entity_id
_entity_poly.type
_entity_poly.pdbx_seq_one_letter_code
_entity_poly.pdbx_strand_id
1 'polypeptide(L)'
;MSLFTFNPKSARIALSHKRLADAYRRVPGAEIPVVEPGARAPIPDGTDLEKLDDFDRLLHDAVAWANGLAAGDNDWPPMINTLCGVVFVAEAFGCQIVYGEGDVAWTKPVTMDIADVWKIKPMKVGESPLIRRLSQWIDYAQRKLGTDVPTWTMDLQCPFSVAAHVVEPTELLAGCISDPKAVHHLCQMVTDFSIEHMRQHLAEMEHPSFPGRNFPSISENVGICIADDTPLIMLSPQMYREFSLPYNNQIGEAFGGVHVHSCGDYRHNIDNLLQITNVRSIQAHAGPGEFPLPETGSEDCPFNRARRKVACFVDTNGLARGHYRTDARRHYSEYVLPRVFSGDTTGIILQSCGTGDGVPDTNAALAWTRREVGKRKTNT
;
A
#
# COMPACT_ATOMS: atom_id res chain seq x y z
N MET A 1 28.15 -12.99 -12.18
CA MET A 1 27.98 -11.53 -12.33
C MET A 1 26.74 -11.16 -11.56
N SER A 2 26.77 -10.15 -10.70
CA SER A 2 25.58 -9.66 -10.00
C SER A 2 24.57 -9.15 -11.02
N LEU A 3 23.31 -9.54 -10.89
CA LEU A 3 22.21 -9.03 -11.72
C LEU A 3 21.89 -7.57 -11.37
N PHE A 4 22.30 -7.12 -10.17
CA PHE A 4 22.11 -5.75 -9.74
C PHE A 4 23.23 -4.83 -10.19
N THR A 5 22.88 -3.61 -10.61
CA THR A 5 23.81 -2.54 -11.02
C THR A 5 24.22 -1.64 -9.86
N PHE A 6 23.82 -1.96 -8.63
CA PHE A 6 24.05 -1.18 -7.43
C PHE A 6 24.65 -2.05 -6.30
N ASN A 7 25.22 -1.41 -5.30
CA ASN A 7 25.62 -2.07 -4.05
C ASN A 7 24.51 -1.92 -3.01
N PRO A 8 23.82 -3.03 -2.61
CA PRO A 8 22.77 -2.97 -1.59
C PRO A 8 23.23 -2.40 -0.25
N LYS A 9 24.51 -2.54 0.08
CA LYS A 9 25.14 -2.08 1.33
C LYS A 9 25.76 -0.68 1.21
N SER A 10 25.42 0.09 0.17
CA SER A 10 25.94 1.44 0.00
C SER A 10 25.44 2.40 1.09
N ALA A 11 26.27 3.40 1.44
CA ALA A 11 25.92 4.41 2.42
C ALA A 11 24.63 5.19 2.03
N ARG A 12 24.39 5.37 0.73
CA ARG A 12 23.16 6.00 0.21
C ARG A 12 21.91 5.20 0.58
N ILE A 13 21.92 3.88 0.32
CA ILE A 13 20.77 3.02 0.64
C ILE A 13 20.56 2.98 2.16
N ALA A 14 21.62 2.90 2.96
CA ALA A 14 21.52 2.98 4.40
C ALA A 14 20.90 4.31 4.88
N LEU A 15 21.26 5.43 4.23
CA LEU A 15 20.66 6.74 4.51
C LEU A 15 19.16 6.78 4.17
N SER A 16 18.77 6.18 3.04
CA SER A 16 17.35 6.07 2.65
C SER A 16 16.54 5.28 3.67
N HIS A 17 17.05 4.12 4.12
CA HIS A 17 16.43 3.36 5.20
C HIS A 17 16.29 4.17 6.49
N LYS A 18 17.34 4.91 6.89
CA LYS A 18 17.30 5.77 8.07
C LYS A 18 16.22 6.85 7.96
N ARG A 19 16.16 7.58 6.83
CA ARG A 19 15.17 8.65 6.62
C ARG A 19 13.74 8.11 6.70
N LEU A 20 13.47 6.97 6.08
CA LEU A 20 12.16 6.34 6.15
C LEU A 20 11.82 5.83 7.56
N ALA A 21 12.77 5.20 8.24
CA ALA A 21 12.57 4.75 9.62
C ALA A 21 12.28 5.93 10.55
N ASP A 22 13.01 7.04 10.42
CA ASP A 22 12.78 8.26 11.18
C ASP A 22 11.38 8.85 10.89
N ALA A 23 10.94 8.82 9.63
CA ALA A 23 9.60 9.29 9.26
C ALA A 23 8.50 8.38 9.85
N TYR A 24 8.62 7.05 9.73
CA TYR A 24 7.64 6.12 10.31
C TYR A 24 7.59 6.19 11.84
N ARG A 25 8.71 6.47 12.50
CA ARG A 25 8.77 6.70 13.95
C ARG A 25 8.40 8.12 14.35
N ARG A 26 8.15 9.00 13.39
CA ARG A 26 7.86 10.41 13.60
C ARG A 26 8.91 11.12 14.46
N VAL A 27 10.19 10.95 14.09
CA VAL A 27 11.31 11.62 14.78
C VAL A 27 11.25 13.13 14.50
N PRO A 28 11.13 13.98 15.54
CA PRO A 28 11.08 15.43 15.35
C PRO A 28 12.35 15.97 14.66
N GLY A 29 12.19 16.86 13.69
CA GLY A 29 13.30 17.47 12.96
C GLY A 29 14.02 16.56 11.96
N ALA A 30 13.54 15.31 11.77
CA ALA A 30 14.11 14.42 10.76
C ALA A 30 13.96 14.99 9.34
N GLU A 31 14.83 14.56 8.44
CA GLU A 31 14.69 14.89 7.03
C GLU A 31 13.42 14.25 6.45
N ILE A 32 12.72 15.00 5.58
CA ILE A 32 11.58 14.46 4.85
C ILE A 32 12.10 13.54 3.73
N PRO A 33 11.78 12.24 3.75
CA PRO A 33 12.11 11.35 2.64
C PRO A 33 11.39 11.79 1.37
N VAL A 34 12.11 11.80 0.26
CA VAL A 34 11.55 12.02 -1.08
C VAL A 34 11.73 10.75 -1.88
N VAL A 35 10.61 10.15 -2.26
CA VAL A 35 10.53 8.84 -2.90
C VAL A 35 9.95 8.93 -4.30
N GLU A 36 10.39 8.03 -5.18
CA GLU A 36 9.81 7.84 -6.50
C GLU A 36 9.77 6.35 -6.80
N PRO A 37 8.58 5.75 -6.97
CA PRO A 37 8.46 4.33 -7.26
C PRO A 37 9.03 3.94 -8.64
N GLY A 38 9.34 4.93 -9.48
CA GLY A 38 9.76 4.71 -10.86
C GLY A 38 8.60 4.25 -11.74
N ALA A 39 8.89 4.08 -13.03
CA ALA A 39 7.99 3.32 -13.88
C ALA A 39 7.95 1.91 -13.30
N ARG A 40 6.83 1.52 -12.72
CA ARG A 40 6.61 0.12 -12.36
C ARG A 40 6.85 -0.66 -13.65
N ALA A 41 7.83 -1.56 -13.65
CA ALA A 41 7.81 -2.62 -14.64
C ALA A 41 6.37 -3.16 -14.60
N PRO A 42 5.76 -3.43 -15.76
CA PRO A 42 4.44 -4.01 -15.79
C PRO A 42 4.52 -5.35 -15.06
N ILE A 43 4.37 -5.28 -13.74
CA ILE A 43 4.14 -6.48 -12.98
C ILE A 43 2.74 -6.84 -13.38
N PRO A 44 2.53 -8.03 -13.94
CA PRO A 44 1.20 -8.55 -14.04
C PRO A 44 0.62 -8.35 -12.64
N ASP A 45 -0.46 -7.61 -12.52
CA ASP A 45 -1.19 -7.51 -11.26
C ASP A 45 -1.55 -8.95 -10.90
N GLY A 46 -0.69 -9.63 -10.22
CA GLY A 46 -0.66 -10.96 -9.64
C GLY A 46 -1.67 -12.04 -9.99
N THR A 47 -2.30 -11.96 -11.09
CA THR A 47 -3.64 -12.43 -11.30
C THR A 47 -3.84 -13.11 -12.65
N ASP A 48 -2.96 -12.87 -13.58
CA ASP A 48 -2.89 -13.71 -14.77
C ASP A 48 -1.96 -14.90 -14.45
N LEU A 49 -2.56 -16.02 -14.03
CA LEU A 49 -1.81 -17.23 -13.69
C LEU A 49 -0.90 -17.69 -14.84
N GLU A 50 -1.27 -17.46 -16.12
CA GLU A 50 -0.43 -17.80 -17.27
C GLU A 50 0.81 -16.90 -17.33
N LYS A 51 0.67 -15.60 -17.02
CA LYS A 51 1.81 -14.68 -16.91
C LYS A 51 2.69 -14.97 -15.70
N LEU A 52 2.13 -15.57 -14.65
CA LEU A 52 2.88 -16.02 -13.48
C LEU A 52 3.74 -17.26 -13.73
N ASP A 53 3.60 -17.93 -14.85
CA ASP A 53 4.37 -19.14 -15.15
C ASP A 53 5.79 -18.85 -15.66
N ASP A 54 6.05 -17.64 -16.13
CA ASP A 54 7.37 -17.20 -16.58
C ASP A 54 8.15 -16.50 -15.44
N PHE A 55 8.69 -17.28 -14.52
CA PHE A 55 9.48 -16.76 -13.41
C PHE A 55 10.79 -16.07 -13.85
N ASP A 56 11.37 -16.47 -14.96
CA ASP A 56 12.58 -15.81 -15.49
C ASP A 56 12.25 -14.38 -15.95
N ARG A 57 11.11 -14.18 -16.61
CA ARG A 57 10.64 -12.85 -16.99
C ARG A 57 10.31 -12.01 -15.76
N LEU A 58 9.57 -12.56 -14.81
CA LEU A 58 9.22 -11.87 -13.56
C LEU A 58 10.48 -11.45 -12.80
N LEU A 59 11.50 -12.31 -12.77
CA LEU A 59 12.77 -12.00 -12.14
C LEU A 59 13.50 -10.86 -12.84
N HIS A 60 13.54 -10.90 -14.19
CA HIS A 60 14.13 -9.83 -14.99
C HIS A 60 13.44 -8.48 -14.69
N ASP A 61 12.12 -8.46 -14.67
CA ASP A 61 11.34 -7.24 -14.44
C ASP A 61 11.52 -6.74 -12.99
N ALA A 62 11.55 -7.63 -11.99
CA ALA A 62 11.81 -7.28 -10.60
C ALA A 62 13.22 -6.70 -10.40
N VAL A 63 14.22 -7.27 -11.06
CA VAL A 63 15.61 -6.75 -11.04
C VAL A 63 15.70 -5.39 -11.72
N ALA A 64 15.04 -5.21 -12.87
CA ALA A 64 14.99 -3.93 -13.57
C ALA A 64 14.38 -2.85 -12.70
N TRP A 65 13.29 -3.16 -12.00
CA TRP A 65 12.65 -2.24 -11.06
C TRP A 65 13.56 -1.90 -9.88
N ALA A 66 14.21 -2.89 -9.24
CA ALA A 66 15.16 -2.67 -8.15
C ALA A 66 16.33 -1.78 -8.59
N ASN A 67 16.87 -2.01 -9.80
CA ASN A 67 17.90 -1.15 -10.38
C ASN A 67 17.39 0.29 -10.59
N GLY A 68 16.15 0.45 -11.02
CA GLY A 68 15.50 1.76 -11.17
C GLY A 68 15.34 2.49 -9.85
N LEU A 69 14.92 1.81 -8.78
CA LEU A 69 14.84 2.39 -7.42
C LEU A 69 16.22 2.80 -6.88
N ALA A 70 17.25 2.05 -7.23
CA ALA A 70 18.61 2.36 -6.83
C ALA A 70 19.22 3.57 -7.55
N ALA A 71 18.63 3.99 -8.66
CA ALA A 71 19.09 5.13 -9.43
C ALA A 71 18.81 6.46 -8.70
N GLY A 72 19.74 7.39 -8.83
CA GLY A 72 19.56 8.74 -8.28
C GLY A 72 19.53 8.81 -6.75
N ASP A 73 19.02 9.96 -6.26
CA ASP A 73 18.86 10.24 -4.83
C ASP A 73 17.42 9.91 -4.38
N ASN A 74 17.06 8.64 -4.53
CA ASN A 74 15.73 8.11 -4.19
C ASN A 74 15.75 7.52 -2.78
N ASP A 75 14.83 7.95 -1.91
CA ASP A 75 14.68 7.37 -0.58
C ASP A 75 13.82 6.09 -0.58
N TRP A 76 13.25 5.68 -1.72
CA TRP A 76 12.68 4.35 -1.84
C TRP A 76 13.80 3.32 -2.01
N PRO A 77 14.08 2.46 -1.02
CA PRO A 77 15.17 1.51 -1.15
C PRO A 77 14.89 0.47 -2.23
N PRO A 78 15.94 -0.03 -2.91
CA PRO A 78 15.77 -1.11 -3.87
C PRO A 78 15.27 -2.39 -3.20
N MET A 79 14.32 -3.06 -3.82
CA MET A 79 13.73 -4.30 -3.35
C MET A 79 13.19 -5.13 -4.50
N ILE A 80 12.97 -6.40 -4.25
CA ILE A 80 12.32 -7.30 -5.20
C ILE A 80 10.82 -7.27 -4.95
N ASN A 81 10.07 -7.06 -6.02
CA ASN A 81 8.63 -7.05 -5.94
C ASN A 81 8.09 -8.48 -5.86
N THR A 82 7.20 -8.72 -4.91
CA THR A 82 6.39 -9.93 -4.90
C THR A 82 5.23 -9.80 -5.89
N LEU A 83 4.72 -10.93 -6.32
CA LEU A 83 3.43 -10.95 -7.00
C LEU A 83 2.39 -10.47 -5.99
N CYS A 84 1.65 -9.46 -6.37
CA CYS A 84 0.67 -8.86 -5.49
C CYS A 84 -0.64 -8.67 -6.24
N GLY A 85 -1.72 -8.96 -5.60
CA GLY A 85 -3.04 -8.71 -6.13
C GLY A 85 -4.05 -8.71 -5.01
N VAL A 86 -5.14 -8.02 -5.25
CA VAL A 86 -6.23 -7.89 -4.27
C VAL A 86 -7.04 -9.17 -4.07
N VAL A 87 -6.81 -10.19 -4.91
CA VAL A 87 -7.69 -11.35 -5.05
C VAL A 87 -7.21 -12.62 -4.33
N PHE A 88 -5.99 -12.64 -3.76
CA PHE A 88 -5.39 -13.86 -3.16
C PHE A 88 -6.26 -14.48 -2.05
N VAL A 89 -6.69 -13.65 -1.11
CA VAL A 89 -7.54 -14.16 -0.03
C VAL A 89 -8.93 -14.51 -0.53
N ALA A 90 -9.51 -13.70 -1.42
CA ALA A 90 -10.83 -13.97 -1.98
C ALA A 90 -10.86 -15.30 -2.79
N GLU A 91 -9.79 -15.61 -3.52
CA GLU A 91 -9.68 -16.89 -4.23
C GLU A 91 -9.74 -18.08 -3.28
N ALA A 92 -9.06 -17.99 -2.14
CA ALA A 92 -9.10 -19.03 -1.12
C ALA A 92 -10.50 -19.25 -0.51
N PHE A 93 -11.37 -18.25 -0.60
CA PHE A 93 -12.79 -18.36 -0.22
C PHE A 93 -13.68 -18.90 -1.34
N GLY A 94 -13.09 -19.25 -2.49
CA GLY A 94 -13.78 -19.84 -3.63
C GLY A 94 -14.22 -18.86 -4.72
N CYS A 95 -13.81 -17.60 -4.65
CA CYS A 95 -14.09 -16.64 -5.70
C CYS A 95 -13.43 -17.02 -7.02
N GLN A 96 -14.17 -16.98 -8.11
CA GLN A 96 -13.62 -17.09 -9.45
C GLN A 96 -12.93 -15.79 -9.82
N ILE A 97 -11.66 -15.87 -10.23
CA ILE A 97 -10.92 -14.71 -10.73
C ILE A 97 -11.31 -14.45 -12.17
N VAL A 98 -11.53 -13.19 -12.50
CA VAL A 98 -11.83 -12.70 -13.84
C VAL A 98 -10.90 -11.53 -14.15
N TYR A 99 -10.50 -11.43 -15.42
CA TYR A 99 -9.63 -10.36 -15.89
C TYR A 99 -10.48 -9.34 -16.66
N GLY A 100 -10.31 -8.06 -16.30
CA GLY A 100 -10.93 -6.94 -16.99
C GLY A 100 -10.03 -6.37 -18.09
N GLU A 101 -10.48 -5.32 -18.76
CA GLU A 101 -9.65 -4.54 -19.64
C GLU A 101 -8.47 -3.94 -18.86
N GLY A 102 -7.25 -4.10 -19.35
CA GLY A 102 -6.04 -3.59 -18.71
C GLY A 102 -5.38 -4.55 -17.70
N ASP A 103 -5.69 -5.84 -17.78
CA ASP A 103 -5.08 -6.90 -16.95
C ASP A 103 -5.32 -6.74 -15.42
N VAL A 104 -6.32 -5.96 -15.02
CA VAL A 104 -6.72 -5.87 -13.61
C VAL A 104 -7.58 -7.07 -13.26
N ALA A 105 -7.13 -7.85 -12.28
CA ALA A 105 -7.92 -8.96 -11.78
C ALA A 105 -9.01 -8.50 -10.85
N TRP A 106 -10.13 -9.14 -11.01
CA TRP A 106 -11.32 -8.98 -10.20
C TRP A 106 -11.87 -10.33 -9.78
N THR A 107 -12.87 -10.36 -8.95
CA THR A 107 -13.51 -11.60 -8.52
C THR A 107 -14.99 -11.62 -8.91
N LYS A 108 -15.49 -12.82 -9.22
CA LYS A 108 -16.94 -13.07 -9.14
C LYS A 108 -17.27 -13.52 -7.73
N PRO A 109 -18.27 -12.91 -7.07
CA PRO A 109 -18.70 -13.33 -5.75
C PRO A 109 -19.07 -14.83 -5.70
N VAL A 110 -18.85 -15.43 -4.54
CA VAL A 110 -19.26 -16.82 -4.28
C VAL A 110 -20.77 -16.91 -4.11
N THR A 111 -21.37 -15.88 -3.54
CA THR A 111 -22.81 -15.83 -3.29
C THR A 111 -23.38 -14.44 -3.54
N MET A 112 -24.64 -14.42 -3.94
CA MET A 112 -25.48 -13.24 -4.11
C MET A 112 -26.45 -13.04 -2.94
N ASP A 113 -26.32 -13.81 -1.85
CA ASP A 113 -27.18 -13.76 -0.67
C ASP A 113 -26.33 -13.85 0.61
N ILE A 114 -26.46 -12.86 1.49
CA ILE A 114 -25.76 -12.82 2.76
C ILE A 114 -26.05 -14.04 3.65
N ALA A 115 -27.23 -14.62 3.55
CA ALA A 115 -27.62 -15.81 4.31
C ALA A 115 -26.80 -17.07 3.97
N ASP A 116 -26.18 -17.11 2.79
CA ASP A 116 -25.34 -18.23 2.36
C ASP A 116 -23.93 -18.21 2.95
N VAL A 117 -23.55 -17.13 3.62
CA VAL A 117 -22.22 -16.99 4.27
C VAL A 117 -21.90 -18.16 5.20
N TRP A 118 -22.90 -18.71 5.90
CA TRP A 118 -22.74 -19.86 6.80
C TRP A 118 -22.35 -21.17 6.11
N LYS A 119 -22.46 -21.23 4.77
CA LYS A 119 -22.07 -22.38 3.95
C LYS A 119 -20.65 -22.27 3.41
N ILE A 120 -20.06 -21.07 3.46
CA ILE A 120 -18.73 -20.81 2.93
C ILE A 120 -17.68 -21.50 3.78
N LYS A 121 -16.78 -22.22 3.10
CA LYS A 121 -15.62 -22.88 3.73
C LYS A 121 -14.37 -22.48 2.96
N PRO A 122 -13.50 -21.65 3.52
CA PRO A 122 -12.27 -21.28 2.85
C PRO A 122 -11.36 -22.51 2.70
N MET A 123 -10.53 -22.52 1.67
CA MET A 123 -9.41 -23.42 1.55
C MET A 123 -8.45 -23.22 2.73
N LYS A 124 -7.58 -24.19 3.01
CA LYS A 124 -6.41 -23.92 3.85
C LYS A 124 -5.44 -23.03 3.09
N VAL A 125 -4.65 -22.22 3.79
CA VAL A 125 -3.70 -21.29 3.16
C VAL A 125 -2.82 -21.99 2.12
N GLY A 126 -2.23 -23.12 2.45
CA GLY A 126 -1.38 -23.90 1.53
C GLY A 126 -2.13 -24.63 0.39
N GLU A 127 -3.45 -24.59 0.34
CA GLU A 127 -4.27 -25.24 -0.71
C GLU A 127 -4.64 -24.26 -1.83
N SER A 128 -4.65 -22.93 -1.57
CA SER A 128 -4.93 -21.90 -2.59
C SER A 128 -3.90 -21.93 -3.71
N PRO A 129 -4.31 -22.05 -4.98
CA PRO A 129 -3.41 -22.04 -6.12
C PRO A 129 -2.59 -20.75 -6.23
N LEU A 130 -3.20 -19.57 -6.00
CA LEU A 130 -2.51 -18.31 -6.07
C LEU A 130 -1.49 -18.14 -4.95
N ILE A 131 -1.84 -18.51 -3.71
CA ILE A 131 -0.92 -18.43 -2.57
C ILE A 131 0.28 -19.36 -2.79
N ARG A 132 0.05 -20.60 -3.26
CA ARG A 132 1.15 -21.50 -3.62
C ARG A 132 2.05 -20.93 -4.71
N ARG A 133 1.46 -20.25 -5.68
CA ARG A 133 2.22 -19.64 -6.77
C ARG A 133 3.09 -18.49 -6.27
N LEU A 134 2.57 -17.69 -5.36
CA LEU A 134 3.33 -16.64 -4.67
C LEU A 134 4.52 -17.23 -3.89
N SER A 135 4.31 -18.30 -3.12
CA SER A 135 5.37 -19.00 -2.39
C SER A 135 6.46 -19.54 -3.33
N GLN A 136 6.05 -20.13 -4.46
CA GLN A 136 7.00 -20.62 -5.48
C GLN A 136 7.81 -19.50 -6.11
N TRP A 137 7.20 -18.34 -6.36
CA TRP A 137 7.89 -17.17 -6.88
C TRP A 137 8.92 -16.62 -5.89
N ILE A 138 8.56 -16.49 -4.61
CA ILE A 138 9.47 -16.01 -3.56
C ILE A 138 10.68 -16.93 -3.47
N ASP A 139 10.47 -18.23 -3.36
CA ASP A 139 11.54 -19.22 -3.29
C ASP A 139 12.43 -19.17 -4.53
N TYR A 140 11.84 -19.05 -5.74
CA TYR A 140 12.59 -18.92 -6.98
C TYR A 140 13.47 -17.66 -6.98
N ALA A 141 12.90 -16.50 -6.64
CA ALA A 141 13.62 -15.23 -6.62
C ALA A 141 14.77 -15.25 -5.60
N GLN A 142 14.53 -15.75 -4.39
CA GLN A 142 15.55 -15.86 -3.34
C GLN A 142 16.72 -16.76 -3.76
N ARG A 143 16.44 -17.92 -4.36
CA ARG A 143 17.50 -18.82 -4.87
C ARG A 143 18.34 -18.20 -5.99
N LYS A 144 17.74 -17.36 -6.85
CA LYS A 144 18.44 -16.74 -7.99
C LYS A 144 19.23 -15.50 -7.60
N LEU A 145 18.72 -14.70 -6.67
CA LEU A 145 19.26 -13.39 -6.36
C LEU A 145 20.15 -13.36 -5.10
N GLY A 146 20.02 -14.38 -4.23
CA GLY A 146 20.57 -14.31 -2.89
C GLY A 146 19.82 -13.31 -2.01
N THR A 147 20.35 -13.01 -0.85
CA THR A 147 19.62 -12.37 0.25
C THR A 147 19.97 -10.91 0.50
N ASP A 148 20.82 -10.30 -0.33
CA ASP A 148 21.29 -8.92 -0.10
C ASP A 148 20.25 -7.83 -0.46
N VAL A 149 19.19 -8.18 -1.21
CA VAL A 149 18.12 -7.26 -1.60
C VAL A 149 16.81 -7.72 -1.00
N PRO A 150 16.12 -6.86 -0.21
CA PRO A 150 14.88 -7.23 0.45
C PRO A 150 13.78 -7.58 -0.53
N THR A 151 12.88 -8.46 -0.09
CA THR A 151 11.67 -8.80 -0.82
C THR A 151 10.49 -8.01 -0.27
N TRP A 152 9.73 -7.36 -1.14
CA TRP A 152 8.58 -6.55 -0.78
C TRP A 152 7.44 -7.44 -0.30
N THR A 153 6.92 -7.19 0.88
CA THR A 153 5.76 -7.90 1.38
C THR A 153 4.51 -7.49 0.59
N MET A 154 3.60 -8.43 0.36
CA MET A 154 2.32 -8.12 -0.28
C MET A 154 1.50 -7.16 0.58
N ASP A 155 0.57 -6.43 -0.02
CA ASP A 155 -0.49 -5.79 0.73
C ASP A 155 -1.56 -6.82 1.13
N LEU A 156 -2.12 -6.62 2.30
CA LEU A 156 -3.25 -7.41 2.76
C LEU A 156 -4.52 -6.57 2.58
N GLN A 157 -5.48 -7.09 1.84
CA GLN A 157 -6.80 -6.45 1.82
C GLN A 157 -7.44 -6.54 3.20
N CYS A 158 -8.06 -5.47 3.68
CA CYS A 158 -8.77 -5.52 4.94
C CYS A 158 -9.93 -6.54 4.91
N PRO A 159 -10.31 -7.11 6.06
CA PRO A 159 -11.29 -8.19 6.08
C PRO A 159 -12.63 -7.83 5.45
N PHE A 160 -13.13 -6.61 5.62
CA PHE A 160 -14.38 -6.18 4.99
C PHE A 160 -14.23 -6.01 3.46
N SER A 161 -13.08 -5.55 2.97
CA SER A 161 -12.82 -5.48 1.53
C SER A 161 -12.81 -6.87 0.89
N VAL A 162 -12.19 -7.86 1.54
CA VAL A 162 -12.26 -9.26 1.08
C VAL A 162 -13.68 -9.80 1.15
N ALA A 163 -14.43 -9.50 2.21
CA ALA A 163 -15.82 -9.89 2.31
C ALA A 163 -16.68 -9.36 1.13
N ALA A 164 -16.37 -8.14 0.65
CA ALA A 164 -17.00 -7.54 -0.52
C ALA A 164 -16.58 -8.18 -1.86
N HIS A 165 -15.54 -9.00 -1.87
CA HIS A 165 -15.23 -9.89 -2.99
C HIS A 165 -15.98 -11.23 -2.91
N VAL A 166 -16.21 -11.72 -1.69
CA VAL A 166 -16.81 -13.04 -1.43
C VAL A 166 -18.33 -13.00 -1.58
N VAL A 167 -18.98 -11.98 -1.04
CA VAL A 167 -20.41 -11.72 -1.19
C VAL A 167 -20.60 -10.55 -2.15
N GLU A 168 -21.67 -10.56 -2.94
CA GLU A 168 -22.00 -9.40 -3.79
C GLU A 168 -21.98 -8.12 -2.95
N PRO A 169 -21.26 -7.05 -3.38
CA PRO A 169 -21.03 -5.88 -2.54
C PRO A 169 -22.30 -5.19 -2.03
N THR A 170 -23.37 -5.11 -2.83
CA THR A 170 -24.63 -4.50 -2.41
C THR A 170 -25.30 -5.34 -1.33
N GLU A 171 -25.27 -6.67 -1.48
CA GLU A 171 -25.81 -7.60 -0.49
C GLU A 171 -25.02 -7.59 0.81
N LEU A 172 -23.68 -7.47 0.75
CA LEU A 172 -22.85 -7.31 1.94
C LEU A 172 -23.22 -6.03 2.70
N LEU A 173 -23.36 -4.90 1.99
CA LEU A 173 -23.73 -3.62 2.59
C LEU A 173 -25.15 -3.67 3.18
N ALA A 174 -26.11 -4.28 2.49
CA ALA A 174 -27.47 -4.51 3.00
C ALA A 174 -27.45 -5.44 4.22
N GLY A 175 -26.59 -6.47 4.18
CA GLY A 175 -26.38 -7.42 5.26
C GLY A 175 -25.91 -6.80 6.57
N CYS A 176 -25.19 -5.68 6.52
CA CYS A 176 -24.84 -4.93 7.73
C CYS A 176 -26.06 -4.48 8.52
N ILE A 177 -27.24 -4.38 7.89
CA ILE A 177 -28.51 -3.99 8.52
C ILE A 177 -29.40 -5.22 8.73
N SER A 178 -29.54 -6.09 7.72
CA SER A 178 -30.48 -7.21 7.71
C SER A 178 -30.00 -8.44 8.46
N ASP A 179 -28.71 -8.76 8.36
CA ASP A 179 -28.07 -9.90 9.08
C ASP A 179 -26.62 -9.54 9.50
N PRO A 180 -26.43 -8.63 10.46
CA PRO A 180 -25.11 -8.23 10.93
C PRO A 180 -24.27 -9.41 11.44
N LYS A 181 -24.91 -10.48 11.93
CA LYS A 181 -24.19 -11.67 12.42
C LYS A 181 -23.48 -12.42 11.29
N ALA A 182 -24.11 -12.54 10.13
CA ALA A 182 -23.48 -13.15 8.95
C ALA A 182 -22.28 -12.31 8.47
N VAL A 183 -22.41 -10.98 8.44
CA VAL A 183 -21.30 -10.08 8.09
C VAL A 183 -20.14 -10.22 9.08
N HIS A 184 -20.39 -10.18 10.37
CA HIS A 184 -19.38 -10.39 11.40
C HIS A 184 -18.69 -11.75 11.29
N HIS A 185 -19.47 -12.81 11.03
CA HIS A 185 -18.92 -14.15 10.83
C HIS A 185 -17.96 -14.21 9.65
N LEU A 186 -18.35 -13.65 8.51
CA LEU A 186 -17.50 -13.61 7.32
C LEU A 186 -16.23 -12.78 7.56
N CYS A 187 -16.35 -11.59 8.14
CA CYS A 187 -15.20 -10.74 8.44
C CYS A 187 -14.24 -11.43 9.41
N GLN A 188 -14.73 -12.18 10.41
CA GLN A 188 -13.86 -12.93 11.32
C GLN A 188 -13.15 -14.08 10.60
N MET A 189 -13.85 -14.86 9.78
CA MET A 189 -13.20 -15.92 8.98
C MET A 189 -12.10 -15.37 8.08
N VAL A 190 -12.37 -14.23 7.42
CA VAL A 190 -11.37 -13.56 6.58
C VAL A 190 -10.18 -13.07 7.42
N THR A 191 -10.44 -12.53 8.61
CA THR A 191 -9.38 -12.05 9.52
C THR A 191 -8.46 -13.19 9.93
N ASP A 192 -9.02 -14.30 10.37
CA ASP A 192 -8.27 -15.48 10.83
C ASP A 192 -7.40 -16.02 9.68
N PHE A 193 -8.00 -16.19 8.50
CA PHE A 193 -7.28 -16.64 7.31
C PHE A 193 -6.16 -15.67 6.90
N SER A 194 -6.45 -14.37 6.90
CA SER A 194 -5.49 -13.33 6.50
C SER A 194 -4.28 -13.28 7.43
N ILE A 195 -4.50 -13.44 8.73
CA ILE A 195 -3.42 -13.50 9.73
C ILE A 195 -2.55 -14.74 9.51
N GLU A 196 -3.17 -15.92 9.30
CA GLU A 196 -2.44 -17.15 9.01
C GLU A 196 -1.63 -17.03 7.72
N HIS A 197 -2.26 -16.55 6.65
CA HIS A 197 -1.61 -16.35 5.35
C HIS A 197 -0.42 -15.39 5.45
N MET A 198 -0.58 -14.22 6.06
CA MET A 198 0.51 -13.25 6.18
C MET A 198 1.66 -13.77 7.05
N ARG A 199 1.37 -14.54 8.10
CA ARG A 199 2.41 -15.21 8.90
C ARG A 199 3.20 -16.21 8.08
N GLN A 200 2.53 -17.03 7.27
CA GLN A 200 3.20 -17.97 6.35
C GLN A 200 4.03 -17.20 5.33
N HIS A 201 3.46 -16.17 4.69
CA HIS A 201 4.14 -15.35 3.71
C HIS A 201 5.45 -14.73 4.26
N LEU A 202 5.40 -14.17 5.47
CA LEU A 202 6.58 -13.61 6.12
C LEU A 202 7.61 -14.69 6.51
N ALA A 203 7.17 -15.88 6.88
CA ALA A 203 8.06 -16.99 7.22
C ALA A 203 8.81 -17.57 6.01
N GLU A 204 8.28 -17.39 4.80
CA GLU A 204 8.90 -17.81 3.53
C GLU A 204 9.96 -16.84 3.04
N MET A 205 9.98 -15.61 3.57
CA MET A 205 10.92 -14.56 3.16
C MET A 205 12.16 -14.54 4.05
N GLU A 206 13.34 -14.62 3.45
CA GLU A 206 14.60 -14.48 4.18
C GLU A 206 14.84 -13.02 4.61
N HIS A 207 14.46 -12.06 3.76
CA HIS A 207 14.60 -10.63 4.01
C HIS A 207 13.34 -9.87 3.60
N PRO A 208 12.25 -9.93 4.40
CA PRO A 208 11.05 -9.13 4.13
C PRO A 208 11.32 -7.63 4.30
N SER A 209 10.65 -6.81 3.50
CA SER A 209 10.64 -5.36 3.67
C SER A 209 9.24 -4.86 4.03
N PHE A 210 9.19 -3.92 4.97
CA PHE A 210 7.97 -3.44 5.59
C PHE A 210 7.78 -1.93 5.35
N PRO A 211 6.54 -1.46 5.26
CA PRO A 211 5.27 -2.17 5.47
C PRO A 211 4.81 -3.00 4.27
N GLY A 212 5.48 -2.98 3.13
CA GLY A 212 5.10 -3.69 1.93
C GLY A 212 4.41 -2.81 0.89
N ARG A 213 3.68 -3.42 -0.03
CA ARG A 213 3.06 -2.74 -1.18
C ARG A 213 2.34 -1.46 -0.76
N ASN A 214 2.29 -0.50 -1.67
CA ASN A 214 1.74 0.84 -1.54
C ASN A 214 2.56 1.83 -0.71
N PHE A 215 3.56 1.38 0.03
CA PHE A 215 4.43 2.25 0.83
C PHE A 215 5.90 2.05 0.52
N PRO A 216 6.72 3.11 0.63
CA PRO A 216 8.17 2.95 0.65
C PRO A 216 8.58 2.06 1.82
N SER A 217 9.27 0.96 1.54
CA SER A 217 9.51 -0.08 2.54
C SER A 217 10.97 -0.13 2.97
N ILE A 218 11.19 -0.61 4.20
CA ILE A 218 12.50 -0.78 4.84
C ILE A 218 12.63 -2.20 5.39
N SER A 219 13.84 -2.65 5.67
CA SER A 219 14.08 -3.98 6.23
C SER A 219 13.68 -4.11 7.70
N GLU A 220 13.49 -3.00 8.41
CA GLU A 220 12.99 -3.02 9.78
C GLU A 220 11.48 -3.29 9.79
N ASN A 221 11.03 -4.17 10.68
CA ASN A 221 9.60 -4.40 10.86
C ASN A 221 8.94 -3.19 11.53
N VAL A 222 8.18 -2.46 10.76
CA VAL A 222 7.37 -1.31 11.21
C VAL A 222 5.86 -1.60 11.16
N GLY A 223 5.47 -2.84 10.92
CA GLY A 223 4.10 -3.28 10.67
C GLY A 223 3.87 -3.62 9.19
N ILE A 224 2.66 -4.01 8.85
CA ILE A 224 2.28 -4.41 7.47
C ILE A 224 1.33 -3.43 6.82
N CYS A 225 1.28 -3.44 5.49
CA CYS A 225 0.26 -2.68 4.75
C CYS A 225 -1.07 -3.42 4.77
N ILE A 226 -2.16 -2.68 5.02
CA ILE A 226 -3.53 -3.11 4.73
C ILE A 226 -4.17 -2.14 3.74
N ALA A 227 -4.87 -2.69 2.74
CA ALA A 227 -5.68 -1.90 1.83
C ALA A 227 -7.15 -1.92 2.31
N ASP A 228 -7.59 -0.78 2.79
CA ASP A 228 -8.88 -0.60 3.45
C ASP A 228 -9.84 0.25 2.57
N ASP A 229 -9.95 -0.14 1.28
CA ASP A 229 -10.65 0.67 0.29
C ASP A 229 -12.16 0.68 0.50
N THR A 230 -12.80 -0.50 0.49
CA THR A 230 -14.26 -0.60 0.52
C THR A 230 -14.86 0.02 1.79
N PRO A 231 -14.47 -0.38 3.00
CA PRO A 231 -15.14 0.13 4.20
C PRO A 231 -14.81 1.59 4.50
N LEU A 232 -13.58 2.05 4.23
CA LEU A 232 -13.22 3.45 4.46
C LEU A 232 -14.03 4.41 3.58
N ILE A 233 -14.37 4.01 2.36
CA ILE A 233 -15.07 4.85 1.39
C ILE A 233 -16.59 4.68 1.52
N MET A 234 -17.07 3.45 1.68
CA MET A 234 -18.48 3.10 1.55
C MET A 234 -19.26 3.13 2.86
N LEU A 235 -18.60 2.87 4.01
CA LEU A 235 -19.28 2.80 5.28
C LEU A 235 -19.37 4.17 5.97
N SER A 236 -20.51 4.45 6.59
CA SER A 236 -20.64 5.56 7.53
C SER A 236 -19.65 5.37 8.70
N PRO A 237 -19.28 6.44 9.43
CA PRO A 237 -18.39 6.30 10.58
C PRO A 237 -18.88 5.32 11.67
N GLN A 238 -20.21 5.19 11.83
CA GLN A 238 -20.78 4.23 12.76
C GLN A 238 -20.60 2.79 12.25
N MET A 239 -20.93 2.53 10.98
CA MET A 239 -20.80 1.20 10.38
C MET A 239 -19.32 0.78 10.29
N TYR A 240 -18.42 1.70 10.01
CA TYR A 240 -16.98 1.39 10.01
C TYR A 240 -16.51 0.91 11.40
N ARG A 241 -16.93 1.58 12.48
CA ARG A 241 -16.61 1.15 13.85
C ARG A 241 -17.13 -0.24 14.18
N GLU A 242 -18.26 -0.61 13.61
CA GLU A 242 -18.90 -1.90 13.86
C GLU A 242 -18.32 -3.01 12.99
N PHE A 243 -18.21 -2.79 11.68
CA PHE A 243 -17.95 -3.86 10.71
C PHE A 243 -16.51 -3.91 10.14
N SER A 244 -15.67 -2.89 10.36
CA SER A 244 -14.29 -2.90 9.88
C SER A 244 -13.26 -2.75 10.99
N LEU A 245 -13.40 -1.76 11.86
CA LEU A 245 -12.43 -1.43 12.89
C LEU A 245 -12.02 -2.62 13.80
N PRO A 246 -12.94 -3.50 14.27
CA PRO A 246 -12.57 -4.61 15.15
C PRO A 246 -11.64 -5.63 14.48
N TYR A 247 -11.78 -5.81 13.19
CA TYR A 247 -11.00 -6.77 12.39
C TYR A 247 -9.63 -6.20 12.01
N ASN A 248 -9.58 -4.92 11.63
CA ASN A 248 -8.32 -4.21 11.40
C ASN A 248 -7.48 -4.13 12.70
N ASN A 249 -8.12 -4.02 13.86
CA ASN A 249 -7.45 -4.07 15.17
C ASN A 249 -6.73 -5.41 15.38
N GLN A 250 -7.40 -6.53 15.08
CA GLN A 250 -6.79 -7.86 15.21
C GLN A 250 -5.55 -8.01 14.32
N ILE A 251 -5.59 -7.47 13.10
CA ILE A 251 -4.42 -7.45 12.20
C ILE A 251 -3.32 -6.56 12.78
N GLY A 252 -3.64 -5.36 13.26
CA GLY A 252 -2.68 -4.46 13.89
C GLY A 252 -1.99 -5.06 15.11
N GLU A 253 -2.73 -5.84 15.91
CA GLU A 253 -2.19 -6.60 17.05
C GLU A 253 -1.28 -7.74 16.59
N ALA A 254 -1.71 -8.50 15.57
CA ALA A 254 -1.00 -9.67 15.09
C ALA A 254 0.39 -9.36 14.49
N PHE A 255 0.56 -8.17 13.89
CA PHE A 255 1.78 -7.78 13.17
C PHE A 255 2.51 -6.56 13.77
N GLY A 256 2.12 -6.11 14.94
CA GLY A 256 2.76 -4.99 15.64
C GLY A 256 2.50 -3.62 15.03
N GLY A 257 1.58 -3.53 14.05
CA GLY A 257 1.12 -2.29 13.45
C GLY A 257 0.65 -2.44 12.02
N VAL A 258 -0.09 -1.42 11.58
CA VAL A 258 -0.60 -1.34 10.21
C VAL A 258 -0.34 0.01 9.57
N HIS A 259 -0.13 -0.02 8.26
CA HIS A 259 -0.06 1.12 7.36
C HIS A 259 -1.26 1.04 6.43
N VAL A 260 -2.08 2.08 6.42
CA VAL A 260 -3.39 2.02 5.76
C VAL A 260 -3.34 2.68 4.40
N HIS A 261 -3.58 1.88 3.36
CA HIS A 261 -3.82 2.32 2.00
C HIS A 261 -5.32 2.43 1.73
N SER A 262 -5.74 3.44 0.98
CA SER A 262 -7.05 3.53 0.35
C SER A 262 -6.99 4.44 -0.88
N CYS A 263 -7.66 4.02 -1.94
CA CYS A 263 -7.65 4.72 -3.23
C CYS A 263 -8.66 5.86 -3.34
N GLY A 264 -9.50 6.09 -2.33
CA GLY A 264 -10.62 7.05 -2.42
C GLY A 264 -10.63 8.12 -1.35
N ASP A 265 -11.74 8.86 -1.30
CA ASP A 265 -11.97 9.87 -0.28
C ASP A 265 -12.55 9.24 1.00
N TYR A 266 -11.72 9.11 2.01
CA TYR A 266 -12.08 8.55 3.31
C TYR A 266 -12.05 9.58 4.46
N ARG A 267 -12.16 10.87 4.15
CA ARG A 267 -12.11 11.96 5.16
C ARG A 267 -13.10 11.77 6.30
N HIS A 268 -14.29 11.27 6.00
CA HIS A 268 -15.34 11.04 7.00
C HIS A 268 -15.00 9.91 7.99
N ASN A 269 -14.08 9.01 7.64
CA ASN A 269 -13.64 7.89 8.46
C ASN A 269 -12.25 8.08 9.09
N ILE A 270 -11.61 9.24 8.93
CA ILE A 270 -10.25 9.45 9.43
C ILE A 270 -10.11 9.20 10.93
N ASP A 271 -11.09 9.64 11.72
CA ASP A 271 -11.04 9.48 13.18
C ASP A 271 -11.21 8.02 13.62
N ASN A 272 -11.91 7.21 12.83
CA ASN A 272 -12.00 5.77 13.05
C ASN A 272 -10.71 5.05 12.62
N LEU A 273 -10.15 5.42 11.47
CA LEU A 273 -8.87 4.90 11.00
C LEU A 273 -7.77 5.13 12.05
N LEU A 274 -7.74 6.31 12.65
CA LEU A 274 -6.78 6.66 13.71
C LEU A 274 -7.01 5.91 15.04
N GLN A 275 -8.05 5.10 15.16
CA GLN A 275 -8.32 4.21 16.29
C GLN A 275 -7.90 2.75 16.01
N ILE A 276 -7.48 2.43 14.79
CA ILE A 276 -6.95 1.08 14.50
C ILE A 276 -5.73 0.84 15.40
N THR A 277 -5.71 -0.32 16.04
CA THR A 277 -4.64 -0.73 16.95
C THR A 277 -3.28 -0.66 16.25
N ASN A 278 -2.36 0.11 16.84
CA ASN A 278 -1.03 0.31 16.31
C ASN A 278 -0.98 0.85 14.86
N VAL A 279 -1.94 1.68 14.44
CA VAL A 279 -1.82 2.37 13.15
C VAL A 279 -0.54 3.21 13.12
N ARG A 280 0.28 3.05 12.09
CA ARG A 280 1.60 3.67 11.95
C ARG A 280 1.63 4.78 10.91
N SER A 281 0.96 4.55 9.78
CA SER A 281 0.87 5.56 8.73
C SER A 281 -0.39 5.43 7.91
N ILE A 282 -0.69 6.50 7.18
CA ILE A 282 -1.72 6.54 6.15
C ILE A 282 -1.11 6.98 4.83
N GLN A 283 -1.75 6.60 3.73
CA GLN A 283 -1.46 7.15 2.41
C GLN A 283 -2.45 8.26 2.09
N ALA A 284 -1.94 9.46 1.84
CA ALA A 284 -2.74 10.62 1.47
C ALA A 284 -2.51 10.94 -0.01
N HIS A 285 -3.54 10.76 -0.83
CA HIS A 285 -3.48 11.10 -2.24
C HIS A 285 -3.57 12.61 -2.45
N ALA A 286 -2.64 13.15 -3.23
CA ALA A 286 -2.55 14.58 -3.50
C ALA A 286 -3.30 14.99 -4.77
N GLY A 287 -4.51 14.45 -4.99
CA GLY A 287 -5.33 14.71 -6.15
C GLY A 287 -6.70 15.32 -5.82
N PRO A 288 -7.32 16.08 -6.76
CA PRO A 288 -8.69 16.55 -6.58
C PRO A 288 -9.66 15.38 -6.58
N GLY A 289 -10.59 15.38 -5.62
CA GLY A 289 -11.61 14.32 -5.49
C GLY A 289 -11.16 13.08 -4.74
N GLU A 290 -9.86 12.96 -4.44
CA GLU A 290 -9.28 11.97 -3.55
C GLU A 290 -9.10 12.58 -2.15
N PHE A 291 -8.39 11.94 -1.25
CA PHE A 291 -8.16 12.47 0.10
C PHE A 291 -7.39 13.81 0.01
N PRO A 292 -8.06 14.95 -0.02
CA PRO A 292 -7.41 16.22 -0.31
C PRO A 292 -6.54 16.63 0.87
N LEU A 293 -5.33 17.06 0.55
CA LEU A 293 -4.50 17.80 1.46
C LEU A 293 -5.27 19.03 1.96
N PRO A 294 -5.00 19.52 3.18
CA PRO A 294 -5.74 20.60 3.79
C PRO A 294 -5.73 21.84 2.91
N GLU A 295 -6.83 22.59 2.92
CA GLU A 295 -6.78 23.99 2.49
C GLU A 295 -5.86 24.76 3.43
N THR A 296 -5.07 25.67 2.88
CA THR A 296 -4.16 26.51 3.65
C THR A 296 -4.94 27.27 4.73
N GLY A 297 -4.60 27.05 6.01
CA GLY A 297 -5.24 27.72 7.15
C GLY A 297 -6.24 26.90 7.96
N SER A 298 -6.61 25.70 7.52
CA SER A 298 -7.50 24.83 8.32
C SER A 298 -6.70 23.94 9.27
N GLU A 299 -6.58 24.32 10.54
CA GLU A 299 -5.87 23.52 11.55
C GLU A 299 -6.54 22.17 11.86
N ASP A 300 -7.83 22.07 11.67
CA ASP A 300 -8.64 20.90 12.06
C ASP A 300 -9.12 20.03 10.89
N CYS A 301 -8.47 20.13 9.74
CA CYS A 301 -8.80 19.25 8.62
C CYS A 301 -8.37 17.80 8.92
N PRO A 302 -8.99 16.79 8.25
CA PRO A 302 -8.69 15.38 8.43
C PRO A 302 -7.21 15.03 8.29
N PHE A 303 -6.51 15.61 7.31
CA PHE A 303 -5.08 15.40 7.11
C PHE A 303 -4.24 15.93 8.29
N ASN A 304 -4.57 17.12 8.81
CA ASN A 304 -3.88 17.70 9.97
C ASN A 304 -4.12 16.88 11.23
N ARG A 305 -5.32 16.31 11.40
CA ARG A 305 -5.58 15.37 12.51
C ARG A 305 -4.72 14.11 12.38
N ALA A 306 -4.62 13.55 11.17
CA ALA A 306 -3.82 12.36 10.92
C ALA A 306 -2.32 12.59 11.16
N ARG A 307 -1.72 13.61 10.53
CA ARG A 307 -0.28 13.86 10.64
C ARG A 307 0.21 14.21 12.03
N ARG A 308 -0.67 14.67 12.93
CA ARG A 308 -0.35 14.85 14.35
C ARG A 308 -0.18 13.52 15.11
N LYS A 309 -0.72 12.42 14.58
CA LYS A 309 -0.75 11.10 15.25
C LYS A 309 0.10 10.04 14.58
N VAL A 310 0.08 10.01 13.25
CA VAL A 310 0.71 8.96 12.44
C VAL A 310 1.58 9.55 11.34
N ALA A 311 2.47 8.74 10.77
CA ALA A 311 3.19 9.15 9.56
C ALA A 311 2.22 9.26 8.37
N CYS A 312 2.52 10.15 7.43
CA CYS A 312 1.69 10.35 6.24
C CYS A 312 2.55 10.22 4.98
N PHE A 313 2.26 9.24 4.17
CA PHE A 313 2.82 9.13 2.83
C PHE A 313 1.95 9.93 1.86
N VAL A 314 2.48 11.05 1.39
CA VAL A 314 1.80 11.92 0.41
C VAL A 314 2.11 11.40 -0.97
N ASP A 315 1.16 10.71 -1.55
CA ASP A 315 1.23 10.07 -2.85
C ASP A 315 0.70 11.01 -3.95
N THR A 316 1.46 11.14 -5.02
CA THR A 316 1.11 11.97 -6.18
C THR A 316 0.64 11.15 -7.39
N ASN A 317 0.49 9.84 -7.27
CA ASN A 317 0.05 8.95 -8.36
C ASN A 317 -1.34 9.32 -8.90
N GLY A 318 -2.23 9.86 -8.07
CA GLY A 318 -3.54 10.37 -8.49
C GLY A 318 -3.46 11.50 -9.51
N LEU A 319 -2.36 12.25 -9.52
CA LEU A 319 -2.11 13.33 -10.51
C LEU A 319 -1.93 12.79 -11.92
N ALA A 320 -1.37 11.58 -12.07
CA ALA A 320 -1.17 10.93 -13.38
C ALA A 320 -2.49 10.45 -14.02
N ARG A 321 -3.55 10.27 -13.23
CA ARG A 321 -4.85 9.78 -13.70
C ARG A 321 -5.85 10.89 -14.03
N GLY A 322 -5.59 12.14 -13.62
CA GLY A 322 -6.55 13.25 -13.69
C GLY A 322 -6.08 14.48 -14.47
N HIS A 323 -6.79 15.58 -14.28
CA HIS A 323 -6.72 16.84 -15.04
C HIS A 323 -5.37 17.59 -15.02
N TYR A 324 -4.32 17.08 -14.36
CA TYR A 324 -3.05 17.78 -14.16
C TYR A 324 -1.86 17.19 -14.92
N ARG A 325 -2.12 16.38 -15.95
CA ARG A 325 -1.05 15.78 -16.78
C ARG A 325 -0.09 16.79 -17.41
N THR A 326 -0.48 18.06 -17.51
CA THR A 326 0.24 19.08 -18.29
C THR A 326 1.22 19.93 -17.51
N ASP A 327 1.18 19.94 -16.15
CA ASP A 327 2.15 20.72 -15.36
C ASP A 327 2.33 20.15 -13.93
N ALA A 328 2.98 18.99 -13.83
CA ALA A 328 3.21 18.32 -12.55
C ALA A 328 4.00 19.18 -11.54
N ARG A 329 4.99 19.97 -12.01
CA ARG A 329 5.79 20.87 -11.14
C ARG A 329 4.94 21.99 -10.57
N ARG A 330 4.11 22.61 -11.41
CA ARG A 330 3.25 23.71 -10.99
C ARG A 330 2.26 23.23 -9.95
N HIS A 331 1.58 22.10 -10.22
CA HIS A 331 0.65 21.53 -9.26
C HIS A 331 1.35 21.19 -7.93
N TYR A 332 2.53 20.58 -8.00
CA TYR A 332 3.29 20.22 -6.82
C TYR A 332 3.69 21.45 -6.00
N SER A 333 4.16 22.51 -6.65
CA SER A 333 4.59 23.76 -5.98
C SER A 333 3.44 24.62 -5.47
N GLU A 334 2.31 24.67 -6.18
CA GLU A 334 1.15 25.51 -5.86
C GLU A 334 0.12 24.80 -4.98
N TYR A 335 0.03 23.47 -5.06
CA TYR A 335 -0.97 22.70 -4.34
C TYR A 335 -0.36 21.80 -3.24
N VAL A 336 0.58 20.92 -3.56
CA VAL A 336 1.09 19.91 -2.61
C VAL A 336 1.94 20.56 -1.51
N LEU A 337 3.02 21.22 -1.90
CA LEU A 337 3.98 21.78 -0.93
C LEU A 337 3.38 22.81 0.03
N PRO A 338 2.56 23.78 -0.40
CA PRO A 338 1.96 24.73 0.55
C PRO A 338 1.12 24.04 1.62
N ARG A 339 0.42 22.97 1.25
CA ARG A 339 -0.44 22.20 2.18
C ARG A 339 0.35 21.33 3.12
N VAL A 340 1.38 20.66 2.62
CA VAL A 340 2.28 19.85 3.45
C VAL A 340 2.99 20.74 4.48
N PHE A 341 3.51 21.88 4.05
CA PHE A 341 4.27 22.81 4.91
C PHE A 341 3.42 23.82 5.67
N SER A 342 2.09 23.73 5.63
CA SER A 342 1.20 24.56 6.45
C SER A 342 1.17 24.17 7.93
N GLY A 343 1.90 23.16 8.36
CA GLY A 343 1.96 22.69 9.75
C GLY A 343 3.10 21.71 9.99
N ASP A 344 2.98 20.91 11.05
CA ASP A 344 4.00 19.93 11.43
C ASP A 344 4.31 18.96 10.29
N THR A 345 5.58 18.84 9.93
CA THR A 345 6.08 17.94 8.89
C THR A 345 6.68 16.65 9.44
N THR A 346 6.59 16.44 10.76
CA THR A 346 7.07 15.21 11.41
C THR A 346 6.34 14.00 10.89
N GLY A 347 7.10 13.03 10.37
CA GLY A 347 6.53 11.79 9.80
C GLY A 347 5.96 11.93 8.39
N ILE A 348 6.20 13.04 7.71
CA ILE A 348 5.85 13.17 6.29
C ILE A 348 6.83 12.42 5.42
N ILE A 349 6.30 11.65 4.47
CA ILE A 349 7.03 11.02 3.37
C ILE A 349 6.43 11.58 2.08
N LEU A 350 7.24 12.11 1.18
CA LEU A 350 6.76 12.73 -0.05
C LEU A 350 7.11 11.87 -1.27
N GLN A 351 6.12 11.52 -2.07
CA GLN A 351 6.42 11.13 -3.44
C GLN A 351 6.87 12.35 -4.24
N SER A 352 7.77 12.16 -5.20
CA SER A 352 8.24 13.24 -6.06
C SER A 352 7.12 13.82 -6.94
N CYS A 353 7.39 14.91 -7.64
CA CYS A 353 6.42 15.50 -8.58
C CYS A 353 6.10 14.57 -9.78
N GLY A 354 6.81 13.44 -9.90
CA GLY A 354 6.67 12.52 -11.02
C GLY A 354 7.32 13.03 -12.31
N THR A 355 7.34 12.16 -13.32
CA THR A 355 7.80 12.48 -14.67
C THR A 355 6.65 13.03 -15.51
N GLY A 356 6.94 13.95 -16.42
CA GLY A 356 5.93 14.59 -17.27
C GLY A 356 6.52 15.81 -17.98
N ASP A 357 5.67 16.72 -18.45
CA ASP A 357 6.09 17.91 -19.19
C ASP A 357 7.17 18.71 -18.44
N GLY A 358 8.35 18.79 -19.03
CA GLY A 358 9.53 19.46 -18.46
C GLY A 358 10.25 18.68 -17.35
N VAL A 359 9.86 17.42 -17.05
CA VAL A 359 10.54 16.51 -16.12
C VAL A 359 10.89 15.23 -16.89
N PRO A 360 12.08 15.13 -17.48
CA PRO A 360 12.41 14.10 -18.45
C PRO A 360 12.53 12.70 -17.85
N ASP A 361 12.90 12.59 -16.58
CA ASP A 361 13.16 11.31 -15.92
C ASP A 361 13.01 11.39 -14.39
N THR A 362 13.03 10.23 -13.74
CA THR A 362 12.93 10.06 -12.29
C THR A 362 13.98 10.86 -11.51
N ASN A 363 15.24 10.95 -12.00
CA ASN A 363 16.29 11.70 -11.31
C ASN A 363 16.00 13.21 -11.32
N ALA A 364 15.49 13.71 -12.45
CA ALA A 364 15.07 15.11 -12.56
C ALA A 364 13.89 15.43 -11.62
N ALA A 365 12.92 14.51 -11.49
CA ALA A 365 11.80 14.63 -10.57
C ALA A 365 12.27 14.69 -9.10
N LEU A 366 13.09 13.75 -8.69
CA LEU A 366 13.66 13.68 -7.35
C LEU A 366 14.48 14.95 -7.02
N ALA A 367 15.42 15.31 -7.89
CA ALA A 367 16.29 16.48 -7.70
C ALA A 367 15.48 17.78 -7.62
N TRP A 368 14.46 17.95 -8.45
CA TRP A 368 13.60 19.11 -8.39
C TRP A 368 12.80 19.17 -7.09
N THR A 369 12.16 18.05 -6.70
CA THR A 369 11.36 17.96 -5.48
C THR A 369 12.20 18.26 -4.23
N ARG A 370 13.40 17.69 -4.13
CA ARG A 370 14.31 17.98 -3.01
C ARG A 370 14.70 19.44 -2.90
N ARG A 371 14.97 20.09 -4.03
CA ARG A 371 15.26 21.55 -4.02
C ARG A 371 14.07 22.36 -3.49
N GLU A 372 12.86 22.04 -3.91
CA GLU A 372 11.66 22.76 -3.45
C GLU A 372 11.36 22.51 -1.97
N VAL A 373 11.53 21.28 -1.49
CA VAL A 373 11.45 20.92 -0.08
C VAL A 373 12.49 21.69 0.74
N GLY A 374 13.74 21.76 0.26
CA GLY A 374 14.82 22.51 0.92
C GLY A 374 14.52 24.00 1.08
N LYS A 375 13.98 24.66 0.03
CA LYS A 375 13.56 26.07 0.09
C LYS A 375 12.49 26.34 1.15
N ARG A 376 11.58 25.39 1.38
CA ARG A 376 10.50 25.54 2.35
C ARG A 376 10.98 25.40 3.80
N LYS A 377 11.94 24.48 4.04
CA LYS A 377 12.53 24.30 5.39
C LYS A 377 13.34 25.53 5.86
N THR A 378 13.90 26.32 4.96
CA THR A 378 14.66 27.53 5.33
C THR A 378 13.78 28.74 5.60
N ASN A 379 12.49 28.69 5.27
CA ASN A 379 11.53 29.80 5.43
C ASN A 379 10.55 29.56 6.61
N THR A 380 10.65 28.43 7.31
CA THR A 380 9.96 28.12 8.55
C THR A 380 10.92 28.13 9.72
#